data_8087a4261fc11c79d459b6affea49484
#
_entry.id   8087a4261fc11c79d459b6affea49484
#
_cell.length_a   1.000
_cell.length_b   1.000
_cell.length_c   1.000
_cell.angle_alpha   90.00
_cell.angle_beta   90.00
_cell.angle_gamma   90.00
#
_symmetry.space_group_name_H-M   'P 1'
#
loop_
_entity.id
_entity.type
_entity.pdbx_description
1 polymer ?
#
loop_
_entity_poly.entity_id
_entity_poly.type
_entity_poly.pdbx_seq_one_letter_code
_entity_poly.pdbx_strand_id
1 'polypeptide(L)'
;MRIRHIFRRAVIAVLVLASAACGAFRSSGRTDQLHVLVYNIHAGKDAKGIDNLARVADIIRASNADIVLLQEVDRGTTRSGNVDQPKVLSLLTGFRSAFGKTLDYQGGDYGIAVFSRWPISSDTLFILPVEPAQERVGGSREPRGALRTVVEMPGAALLIFNTHIDASREDFYRKQEMATLLRLARQSISELSTSTLIGGDLNAEPGSAVIEMVRASPLRDAWAECGQGPGLSYPADMPVKRIDYLLLSQDWKCVSARVIETEASDHRPVLFVIRRAR
;
A
#
# COMPACT_ATOMS: atom_id res chain seq x y z
N MET A 1 37.95 -42.19 -71.15
CA MET A 1 37.09 -42.82 -70.14
C MET A 1 36.96 -41.83 -69.00
N ARG A 2 35.83 -41.06 -68.95
CA ARG A 2 35.60 -39.98 -67.99
C ARG A 2 34.54 -40.39 -67.06
N ILE A 3 34.84 -40.54 -65.76
CA ILE A 3 33.89 -40.85 -64.69
C ILE A 3 33.40 -39.52 -64.11
N ARG A 4 32.08 -39.23 -64.21
CA ARG A 4 31.46 -38.09 -63.63
C ARG A 4 30.99 -38.43 -62.21
N HIS A 5 31.53 -37.76 -61.19
CA HIS A 5 30.98 -37.80 -59.82
C HIS A 5 29.88 -36.83 -59.71
N ILE A 6 28.69 -37.35 -59.35
CA ILE A 6 27.47 -36.58 -59.01
C ILE A 6 27.50 -36.34 -57.51
N PHE A 7 27.72 -35.11 -57.07
CA PHE A 7 27.52 -34.70 -55.67
C PHE A 7 26.05 -34.40 -55.44
N ARG A 8 25.36 -35.24 -54.66
CA ARG A 8 24.05 -34.97 -54.12
C ARG A 8 24.23 -34.04 -52.90
N ARG A 9 23.79 -32.79 -52.99
CA ARG A 9 23.63 -31.89 -51.86
C ARG A 9 22.35 -32.26 -51.13
N ALA A 10 22.47 -32.79 -49.90
CA ALA A 10 21.38 -32.93 -48.97
C ALA A 10 21.11 -31.55 -48.32
N VAL A 11 19.94 -30.98 -48.57
CA VAL A 11 19.45 -29.79 -47.88
C VAL A 11 18.79 -30.27 -46.61
N ILE A 12 19.41 -30.02 -45.45
CA ILE A 12 18.81 -30.22 -44.15
C ILE A 12 17.96 -29.00 -43.82
N ALA A 13 16.65 -29.13 -43.93
CA ALA A 13 15.71 -28.12 -43.45
C ALA A 13 15.63 -28.20 -41.93
N VAL A 14 16.25 -27.25 -41.25
CA VAL A 14 16.08 -27.08 -39.81
C VAL A 14 14.74 -26.37 -39.57
N LEU A 15 13.72 -27.13 -39.14
CA LEU A 15 12.45 -26.57 -38.61
C LEU A 15 12.74 -25.98 -37.24
N VAL A 16 12.85 -24.66 -37.16
CA VAL A 16 12.80 -23.93 -35.89
C VAL A 16 11.36 -23.87 -35.44
N LEU A 17 10.97 -24.76 -34.53
CA LEU A 17 9.72 -24.66 -33.78
C LEU A 17 9.85 -23.50 -32.79
N ALA A 18 9.39 -22.31 -33.18
CA ALA A 18 9.14 -21.23 -32.27
C ALA A 18 7.97 -21.61 -31.38
N SER A 19 8.25 -22.17 -30.20
CA SER A 19 7.27 -22.31 -29.13
C SER A 19 6.91 -20.90 -28.63
N ALA A 20 5.87 -20.31 -29.20
CA ALA A 20 5.18 -19.17 -28.61
C ALA A 20 4.61 -19.63 -27.25
N ALA A 21 5.38 -19.45 -26.18
CA ALA A 21 4.86 -19.48 -24.85
C ALA A 21 3.94 -18.27 -24.72
N CYS A 22 2.70 -18.39 -25.21
CA CYS A 22 1.59 -17.57 -24.77
C CYS A 22 1.51 -17.79 -23.26
N GLY A 23 2.11 -16.88 -22.50
CA GLY A 23 1.80 -16.74 -21.09
C GLY A 23 0.31 -16.50 -21.00
N ALA A 24 -0.45 -17.58 -20.82
CA ALA A 24 -1.84 -17.50 -20.45
C ALA A 24 -1.87 -16.66 -19.18
N PHE A 25 -2.22 -15.38 -19.32
CA PHE A 25 -2.80 -14.64 -18.22
C PHE A 25 -3.93 -15.53 -17.70
N ARG A 26 -3.63 -16.27 -16.66
CA ARG A 26 -4.64 -16.93 -15.87
C ARG A 26 -5.52 -15.79 -15.35
N SER A 27 -6.58 -15.51 -16.06
CA SER A 27 -7.82 -15.01 -15.50
C SER A 27 -8.28 -16.13 -14.54
N SER A 28 -7.57 -16.28 -13.43
CA SER A 28 -8.10 -17.03 -12.32
C SER A 28 -9.33 -16.25 -11.93
N GLY A 29 -10.49 -16.88 -12.05
CA GLY A 29 -11.71 -16.47 -11.38
C GLY A 29 -11.44 -16.34 -9.89
N ARG A 30 -10.76 -15.27 -9.53
CA ARG A 30 -10.61 -14.79 -8.18
C ARG A 30 -11.95 -14.18 -7.86
N THR A 31 -12.78 -15.06 -7.37
CA THR A 31 -14.01 -14.76 -6.67
C THR A 31 -13.83 -13.44 -5.91
N ASP A 32 -14.78 -12.55 -6.02
CA ASP A 32 -15.23 -11.42 -5.20
C ASP A 32 -14.35 -10.95 -4.00
N GLN A 33 -13.10 -11.40 -3.86
CA GLN A 33 -12.18 -11.08 -2.75
C GLN A 33 -11.02 -10.22 -3.21
N LEU A 34 -10.69 -9.23 -2.39
CA LEU A 34 -9.57 -8.32 -2.55
C LEU A 34 -8.63 -8.45 -1.35
N HIS A 35 -7.33 -8.61 -1.62
CA HIS A 35 -6.29 -8.66 -0.59
C HIS A 35 -5.62 -7.29 -0.49
N VAL A 36 -5.72 -6.66 0.68
CA VAL A 36 -5.16 -5.34 0.95
C VAL A 36 -4.10 -5.46 2.03
N LEU A 37 -2.89 -5.02 1.73
CA LEU A 37 -1.78 -4.95 2.69
C LEU A 37 -1.59 -3.50 3.13
N VAL A 38 -1.57 -3.27 4.43
CA VAL A 38 -1.20 -1.99 5.05
C VAL A 38 0.16 -2.19 5.71
N TYR A 39 1.13 -1.31 5.40
CA TYR A 39 2.50 -1.49 5.89
C TYR A 39 3.28 -0.18 5.94
N ASN A 40 3.61 0.28 7.13
CA ASN A 40 4.62 1.30 7.34
C ASN A 40 6.00 0.65 7.17
N ILE A 41 6.83 1.14 6.22
CA ILE A 41 8.09 0.52 5.82
C ILE A 41 9.33 1.20 6.41
N HIS A 42 9.17 2.19 7.29
CA HIS A 42 10.28 2.87 7.98
C HIS A 42 11.42 3.29 7.03
N ALA A 43 11.09 3.99 5.95
CA ALA A 43 12.03 4.37 4.89
C ALA A 43 12.79 3.19 4.25
N GLY A 44 12.17 1.99 4.21
CA GLY A 44 12.80 0.77 3.70
C GLY A 44 13.90 0.22 4.60
N LYS A 45 13.83 0.50 5.88
CA LYS A 45 14.78 0.04 6.91
C LYS A 45 14.11 -0.93 7.87
N ASP A 46 14.89 -1.90 8.35
CA ASP A 46 14.44 -2.78 9.42
C ASP A 46 14.36 -2.05 10.78
N ALA A 47 13.89 -2.74 11.81
CA ALA A 47 13.79 -2.20 13.17
C ALA A 47 15.14 -1.76 13.77
N LYS A 48 16.27 -2.15 13.16
CA LYS A 48 17.63 -1.75 13.56
C LYS A 48 18.22 -0.65 12.67
N GLY A 49 17.43 -0.12 11.71
CA GLY A 49 17.84 0.91 10.78
C GLY A 49 18.68 0.42 9.60
N ILE A 50 18.75 -0.89 9.35
CA ILE A 50 19.48 -1.47 8.22
C ILE A 50 18.59 -1.49 6.98
N ASP A 51 19.14 -1.11 5.81
CA ASP A 51 18.40 -1.10 4.56
C ASP A 51 17.81 -2.48 4.22
N ASN A 52 16.51 -2.51 3.96
CA ASN A 52 15.74 -3.76 3.88
C ASN A 52 14.65 -3.76 2.79
N LEU A 53 14.74 -2.87 1.81
CA LEU A 53 13.72 -2.67 0.80
C LEU A 53 13.41 -3.94 -0.02
N ALA A 54 14.42 -4.78 -0.26
CA ALA A 54 14.23 -6.05 -0.96
C ALA A 54 13.32 -7.00 -0.18
N ARG A 55 13.48 -7.05 1.16
CA ARG A 55 12.62 -7.88 2.03
C ARG A 55 11.20 -7.34 2.11
N VAL A 56 11.02 -6.02 2.06
CA VAL A 56 9.69 -5.41 1.91
C VAL A 56 9.01 -5.90 0.63
N ALA A 57 9.74 -5.92 -0.50
CA ALA A 57 9.21 -6.46 -1.76
C ALA A 57 8.87 -7.95 -1.67
N ASP A 58 9.68 -8.76 -0.97
CA ASP A 58 9.41 -10.19 -0.75
C ASP A 58 8.12 -10.40 0.06
N ILE A 59 7.91 -9.61 1.10
CA ILE A 59 6.68 -9.63 1.91
C ILE A 59 5.47 -9.28 1.06
N ILE A 60 5.56 -8.23 0.25
CA ILE A 60 4.48 -7.83 -0.66
C ILE A 60 4.12 -8.99 -1.60
N ARG A 61 5.11 -9.63 -2.23
CA ARG A 61 4.88 -10.78 -3.11
C ARG A 61 4.28 -11.98 -2.39
N ALA A 62 4.85 -12.33 -1.23
CA ALA A 62 4.40 -13.48 -0.43
C ALA A 62 3.00 -13.30 0.15
N SER A 63 2.57 -12.06 0.40
CA SER A 63 1.24 -11.75 0.91
C SER A 63 0.12 -12.01 -0.10
N ASN A 64 0.45 -12.14 -1.38
CA ASN A 64 -0.52 -12.17 -2.49
C ASN A 64 -1.48 -10.96 -2.48
N ALA A 65 -1.03 -9.81 -1.98
CA ALA A 65 -1.81 -8.59 -1.99
C ALA A 65 -2.19 -8.18 -3.42
N ASP A 66 -3.33 -7.52 -3.56
CA ASP A 66 -3.79 -6.90 -4.80
C ASP A 66 -3.56 -5.39 -4.73
N ILE A 67 -3.71 -4.83 -3.53
CA ILE A 67 -3.46 -3.44 -3.17
C ILE A 67 -2.50 -3.41 -1.98
N VAL A 68 -1.54 -2.48 -2.02
CA VAL A 68 -0.61 -2.24 -0.90
C VAL A 68 -0.59 -0.76 -0.58
N LEU A 69 -0.76 -0.45 0.70
CA LEU A 69 -0.74 0.90 1.24
C LEU A 69 0.52 1.04 2.09
N LEU A 70 1.48 1.82 1.59
CA LEU A 70 2.76 2.02 2.26
C LEU A 70 2.84 3.41 2.88
N GLN A 71 3.41 3.47 4.08
CA GLN A 71 3.74 4.69 4.79
C GLN A 71 5.25 4.75 4.99
N GLU A 72 5.77 5.95 5.25
CA GLU A 72 7.20 6.25 5.39
C GLU A 72 8.03 5.83 4.18
N VAL A 73 7.59 6.24 3.01
CA VAL A 73 8.27 5.94 1.74
C VAL A 73 9.18 7.09 1.34
N ASP A 74 10.43 6.77 1.06
CA ASP A 74 11.43 7.73 0.57
C ASP A 74 11.55 7.68 -0.95
N ARG A 75 11.78 8.86 -1.55
CA ARG A 75 12.12 9.00 -2.96
C ARG A 75 13.33 9.90 -3.12
N GLY A 76 14.50 9.29 -3.30
CA GLY A 76 15.75 10.03 -3.53
C GLY A 76 16.33 10.72 -2.28
N THR A 77 15.94 10.33 -1.05
CA THR A 77 16.51 10.90 0.17
C THR A 77 17.89 10.34 0.45
N THR A 78 18.77 11.16 1.08
CA THR A 78 20.12 10.70 1.41
C THR A 78 20.10 9.52 2.39
N ARG A 79 19.17 9.50 3.37
CA ARG A 79 19.10 8.40 4.37
C ARG A 79 18.77 7.04 3.78
N SER A 80 18.12 7.01 2.61
CA SER A 80 17.79 5.79 1.86
C SER A 80 18.72 5.57 0.65
N GLY A 81 19.93 6.17 0.64
CA GLY A 81 20.93 6.00 -0.41
C GLY A 81 20.50 6.61 -1.75
N ASN A 82 19.68 7.65 -1.74
CA ASN A 82 19.10 8.31 -2.93
C ASN A 82 18.25 7.36 -3.81
N VAL A 83 17.69 6.30 -3.21
CA VAL A 83 16.85 5.33 -3.90
C VAL A 83 15.45 5.91 -4.12
N ASP A 84 14.91 5.73 -5.32
CA ASP A 84 13.48 5.90 -5.61
C ASP A 84 12.74 4.63 -5.19
N GLN A 85 12.32 4.55 -3.92
CA GLN A 85 11.70 3.36 -3.33
C GLN A 85 10.40 2.97 -4.05
N PRO A 86 9.46 3.88 -4.40
CA PRO A 86 8.29 3.54 -5.22
C PRO A 86 8.66 2.83 -6.52
N LYS A 87 9.64 3.36 -7.25
CA LYS A 87 10.08 2.78 -8.52
C LYS A 87 10.72 1.40 -8.33
N VAL A 88 11.61 1.25 -7.34
CA VAL A 88 12.27 -0.04 -7.05
C VAL A 88 11.25 -1.08 -6.63
N LEU A 89 10.33 -0.76 -5.73
CA LEU A 89 9.28 -1.67 -5.31
C LEU A 89 8.35 -2.06 -6.47
N SER A 90 8.00 -1.10 -7.36
CA SER A 90 7.23 -1.41 -8.58
C SER A 90 7.95 -2.42 -9.47
N LEU A 91 9.25 -2.27 -9.68
CA LEU A 91 10.06 -3.19 -10.48
C LEU A 91 10.15 -4.59 -9.84
N LEU A 92 10.34 -4.65 -8.51
CA LEU A 92 10.49 -5.92 -7.79
C LEU A 92 9.18 -6.68 -7.63
N THR A 93 8.05 -6.00 -7.59
CA THR A 93 6.73 -6.60 -7.35
C THR A 93 5.87 -6.74 -8.61
N GLY A 94 6.18 -5.97 -9.66
CA GLY A 94 5.36 -5.87 -10.87
C GLY A 94 4.09 -5.02 -10.69
N PHE A 95 3.96 -4.29 -9.57
CA PHE A 95 2.81 -3.44 -9.29
C PHE A 95 2.98 -2.06 -9.92
N ARG A 96 1.86 -1.41 -10.23
CA ARG A 96 1.79 0.02 -10.52
C ARG A 96 1.78 0.78 -9.21
N SER A 97 2.34 1.99 -9.17
CA SER A 97 2.38 2.79 -7.95
C SER A 97 1.99 4.23 -8.20
N ALA A 98 1.37 4.83 -7.18
CA ALA A 98 1.22 6.27 -7.01
C ALA A 98 1.95 6.68 -5.73
N PHE A 99 2.62 7.84 -5.76
CA PHE A 99 3.38 8.36 -4.63
C PHE A 99 2.89 9.77 -4.28
N GLY A 100 2.56 9.97 -3.01
CA GLY A 100 2.18 11.27 -2.45
C GLY A 100 3.30 11.83 -1.58
N LYS A 101 3.97 12.87 -2.07
CA LYS A 101 5.00 13.59 -1.32
C LYS A 101 4.37 14.47 -0.24
N THR A 102 4.65 14.20 1.02
CA THR A 102 4.18 15.02 2.14
C THR A 102 5.25 16.01 2.62
N LEU A 103 6.52 15.73 2.39
CA LEU A 103 7.63 16.50 2.90
C LEU A 103 8.84 16.47 1.97
N ASP A 104 9.55 17.61 1.81
CA ASP A 104 10.93 17.65 1.33
C ASP A 104 11.86 17.18 2.46
N TYR A 105 12.63 16.13 2.21
CA TYR A 105 13.46 15.55 3.26
C TYR A 105 14.81 15.08 2.73
N GLN A 106 15.90 15.57 3.34
CA GLN A 106 17.27 15.14 3.03
C GLN A 106 17.62 15.09 1.53
N GLY A 107 17.23 16.13 0.78
CA GLY A 107 17.52 16.25 -0.65
C GLY A 107 16.61 15.46 -1.58
N GLY A 108 15.64 14.76 -1.05
CA GLY A 108 14.61 14.02 -1.78
C GLY A 108 13.22 14.29 -1.21
N ASP A 109 12.30 13.36 -1.44
CA ASP A 109 10.92 13.40 -1.01
C ASP A 109 10.62 12.29 0.00
N TYR A 110 9.80 12.60 1.00
CA TYR A 110 9.22 11.63 1.93
C TYR A 110 7.71 11.67 1.82
N GLY A 111 7.06 10.51 1.97
CA GLY A 111 5.62 10.45 1.85
C GLY A 111 5.02 9.07 2.01
N ILE A 112 3.95 8.86 1.26
CA ILE A 112 3.13 7.65 1.28
C ILE A 112 2.91 7.14 -0.14
N ALA A 113 2.67 5.83 -0.32
CA ALA A 113 2.48 5.25 -1.64
C ALA A 113 1.35 4.21 -1.67
N VAL A 114 0.65 4.14 -2.79
CA VAL A 114 -0.32 3.09 -3.11
C VAL A 114 0.24 2.25 -4.24
N PHE A 115 0.23 0.93 -4.07
CA PHE A 115 0.60 -0.03 -5.10
C PHE A 115 -0.62 -0.86 -5.48
N SER A 116 -0.77 -1.15 -6.76
CA SER A 116 -1.91 -1.91 -7.30
C SER A 116 -1.49 -2.88 -8.38
N ARG A 117 -2.11 -4.06 -8.42
CA ARG A 117 -2.02 -4.98 -9.56
C ARG A 117 -2.68 -4.41 -10.82
N TRP A 118 -3.65 -3.54 -10.65
CA TRP A 118 -4.43 -2.93 -11.73
C TRP A 118 -3.98 -1.49 -12.02
N PRO A 119 -4.38 -0.93 -13.15
CA PRO A 119 -4.09 0.47 -13.46
C PRO A 119 -4.61 1.42 -12.39
N ILE A 120 -3.83 2.43 -12.08
CA ILE A 120 -4.24 3.60 -11.30
C ILE A 120 -4.59 4.67 -12.32
N SER A 121 -5.87 5.05 -12.43
CA SER A 121 -6.34 6.03 -13.43
C SER A 121 -6.20 7.47 -12.96
N SER A 122 -6.18 7.69 -11.66
CA SER A 122 -5.91 9.01 -11.08
C SER A 122 -5.35 8.89 -9.67
N ASP A 123 -4.52 9.86 -9.31
CA ASP A 123 -4.02 10.04 -7.96
C ASP A 123 -4.00 11.53 -7.60
N THR A 124 -4.20 11.83 -6.32
CA THR A 124 -4.16 13.19 -5.77
C THR A 124 -3.76 13.14 -4.31
N LEU A 125 -2.72 13.86 -3.95
CA LEU A 125 -2.37 14.04 -2.55
C LEU A 125 -3.11 15.26 -1.97
N PHE A 126 -3.83 15.06 -0.89
CA PHE A 126 -4.41 16.10 -0.06
C PHE A 126 -3.56 16.26 1.19
N ILE A 127 -3.04 17.47 1.43
CA ILE A 127 -2.38 17.77 2.70
C ILE A 127 -3.44 17.85 3.79
N LEU A 128 -3.12 17.30 4.95
CA LEU A 128 -3.98 17.33 6.15
C LEU A 128 -3.51 18.49 7.06
N PRO A 129 -4.14 19.67 6.96
CA PRO A 129 -3.73 20.83 7.73
C PRO A 129 -4.08 20.67 9.20
N VAL A 130 -3.26 21.25 10.08
CA VAL A 130 -3.48 21.34 11.51
C VAL A 130 -3.28 22.77 12.02
N GLU A 131 -4.07 23.14 13.01
CA GLU A 131 -4.02 24.45 13.66
C GLU A 131 -3.96 24.30 15.19
N PRO A 132 -3.05 25.01 15.86
CA PRO A 132 -1.93 25.79 15.29
C PRO A 132 -0.99 24.89 14.50
N ALA A 133 -0.19 25.47 13.58
CA ALA A 133 0.78 24.69 12.82
C ALA A 133 1.70 23.93 13.78
N GLN A 134 1.85 22.62 13.52
CA GLN A 134 2.66 21.75 14.37
C GLN A 134 4.14 22.15 14.28
N GLU A 135 4.75 22.42 15.43
CA GLU A 135 6.18 22.55 15.57
C GLU A 135 6.69 21.39 16.43
N ARG A 136 7.57 20.57 15.88
CA ARG A 136 8.22 19.50 16.67
C ARG A 136 9.31 20.08 17.55
N VAL A 137 9.55 19.42 18.68
CA VAL A 137 10.74 19.66 19.50
C VAL A 137 11.98 19.47 18.60
N GLY A 138 12.75 20.53 18.40
CA GLY A 138 13.88 20.55 17.46
C GLY A 138 13.56 21.20 16.11
N GLY A 139 12.38 21.78 15.91
CA GLY A 139 12.03 22.61 14.74
C GLY A 139 11.67 21.86 13.47
N SER A 140 11.44 20.55 13.54
CA SER A 140 10.99 19.78 12.38
C SER A 140 9.47 19.61 12.39
N ARG A 141 8.80 20.21 11.43
CA ARG A 141 7.41 19.94 11.11
C ARG A 141 7.32 18.74 10.16
N GLU A 142 6.43 17.83 10.41
CA GLU A 142 6.15 16.71 9.51
C GLU A 142 4.72 16.82 8.99
N PRO A 143 4.51 17.46 7.82
CA PRO A 143 3.21 17.55 7.20
C PRO A 143 2.66 16.16 6.87
N ARG A 144 1.39 15.95 7.19
CA ARG A 144 0.68 14.70 6.88
C ARG A 144 -0.23 14.88 5.68
N GLY A 145 -0.53 13.76 5.02
CA GLY A 145 -1.35 13.76 3.82
C GLY A 145 -2.21 12.53 3.67
N ALA A 146 -3.21 12.66 2.80
CA ALA A 146 -4.05 11.55 2.33
C ALA A 146 -3.88 11.41 0.82
N LEU A 147 -3.27 10.33 0.37
CA LEU A 147 -3.14 10.00 -1.05
C LEU A 147 -4.40 9.28 -1.52
N ARG A 148 -5.23 9.99 -2.27
CA ARG A 148 -6.40 9.43 -2.94
C ARG A 148 -5.98 8.84 -4.28
N THR A 149 -6.35 7.59 -4.53
CA THR A 149 -6.16 6.93 -5.83
C THR A 149 -7.44 6.29 -6.31
N VAL A 150 -7.63 6.25 -7.63
CA VAL A 150 -8.68 5.46 -8.29
C VAL A 150 -8.01 4.31 -9.02
N VAL A 151 -8.36 3.08 -8.63
CA VAL A 151 -7.84 1.84 -9.19
C VAL A 151 -8.89 1.19 -10.08
N GLU A 152 -8.53 0.90 -11.34
CA GLU A 152 -9.40 0.26 -12.33
C GLU A 152 -9.36 -1.26 -12.18
N MET A 153 -10.16 -1.79 -11.26
CA MET A 153 -10.33 -3.23 -11.10
C MET A 153 -11.25 -3.82 -12.20
N PRO A 154 -11.16 -5.12 -12.51
CA PRO A 154 -12.12 -5.77 -13.39
C PRO A 154 -13.56 -5.57 -12.91
N GLY A 155 -14.36 -4.88 -13.71
CA GLY A 155 -15.79 -4.65 -13.47
C GLY A 155 -16.15 -3.48 -12.55
N ALA A 156 -15.20 -2.80 -11.90
CA ALA A 156 -15.50 -1.62 -11.07
C ALA A 156 -14.25 -0.82 -10.72
N ALA A 157 -14.36 0.49 -10.58
CA ALA A 157 -13.35 1.32 -9.98
C ALA A 157 -13.36 1.17 -8.45
N LEU A 158 -12.20 1.34 -7.83
CA LEU A 158 -12.00 1.34 -6.39
C LEU A 158 -11.33 2.65 -5.96
N LEU A 159 -11.97 3.38 -5.08
CA LEU A 159 -11.42 4.57 -4.47
C LEU A 159 -10.63 4.20 -3.21
N ILE A 160 -9.39 4.65 -3.13
CA ILE A 160 -8.50 4.35 -2.01
C ILE A 160 -7.92 5.64 -1.46
N PHE A 161 -7.93 5.77 -0.14
CA PHE A 161 -7.13 6.74 0.57
C PHE A 161 -6.06 6.01 1.38
N ASN A 162 -4.80 6.34 1.13
CA ASN A 162 -3.69 5.96 1.99
C ASN A 162 -3.26 7.17 2.82
N THR A 163 -2.98 6.98 4.10
CA THR A 163 -2.58 8.05 5.00
C THR A 163 -1.55 7.59 6.03
N HIS A 164 -0.83 8.54 6.57
CA HIS A 164 -0.03 8.41 7.78
C HIS A 164 -0.26 9.69 8.59
N ILE A 165 -0.98 9.59 9.71
CA ILE A 165 -1.34 10.76 10.51
C ILE A 165 -0.37 10.99 11.66
N ASP A 166 -0.55 12.08 12.38
CA ASP A 166 0.40 12.57 13.39
C ASP A 166 0.74 11.54 14.47
N ALA A 167 2.03 11.47 14.83
CA ALA A 167 2.57 10.55 15.83
C ALA A 167 2.80 11.19 17.21
N SER A 168 2.35 12.43 17.44
CA SER A 168 2.54 13.09 18.73
C SER A 168 1.78 12.38 19.85
N ARG A 169 2.19 12.61 21.10
CA ARG A 169 1.60 11.94 22.26
C ARG A 169 0.11 12.21 22.40
N GLU A 170 -0.31 13.46 22.16
CA GLU A 170 -1.69 13.89 22.34
C GLU A 170 -2.49 13.74 21.05
N ASP A 171 -3.80 13.47 21.15
CA ASP A 171 -4.69 13.27 20.00
C ASP A 171 -5.09 14.57 19.27
N PHE A 172 -4.57 15.71 19.70
CA PHE A 172 -5.03 17.02 19.24
C PHE A 172 -4.91 17.18 17.72
N TYR A 173 -3.73 16.92 17.16
CA TYR A 173 -3.48 17.01 15.72
C TYR A 173 -4.11 15.84 14.96
N ARG A 174 -3.99 14.62 15.48
CA ARG A 174 -4.62 13.43 14.86
C ARG A 174 -6.12 13.60 14.65
N LYS A 175 -6.84 14.24 15.60
CA LYS A 175 -8.28 14.51 15.45
C LYS A 175 -8.57 15.46 14.29
N GLN A 176 -7.76 16.50 14.09
CA GLN A 176 -7.93 17.44 12.99
C GLN A 176 -7.66 16.78 11.64
N GLU A 177 -6.58 16.00 11.56
CA GLU A 177 -6.21 15.23 10.36
C GLU A 177 -7.29 14.19 10.03
N MET A 178 -7.76 13.43 11.03
CA MET A 178 -8.84 12.45 10.84
C MET A 178 -10.15 13.13 10.41
N ALA A 179 -10.52 14.26 11.00
CA ALA A 179 -11.71 15.02 10.58
C ALA A 179 -11.63 15.42 9.11
N THR A 180 -10.46 15.90 8.68
CA THR A 180 -10.21 16.29 7.29
C THR A 180 -10.26 15.08 6.37
N LEU A 181 -9.63 13.96 6.73
CA LEU A 181 -9.65 12.71 5.97
C LEU A 181 -11.08 12.18 5.78
N LEU A 182 -11.87 12.13 6.87
CA LEU A 182 -13.27 11.68 6.81
C LEU A 182 -14.14 12.59 5.94
N ARG A 183 -13.92 13.90 5.96
CA ARG A 183 -14.60 14.85 5.08
C ARG A 183 -14.25 14.63 3.62
N LEU A 184 -12.95 14.48 3.30
CA LEU A 184 -12.48 14.20 1.94
C LEU A 184 -13.05 12.89 1.39
N ALA A 185 -13.05 11.84 2.23
CA ALA A 185 -13.63 10.55 1.85
C ALA A 185 -15.11 10.65 1.56
N ARG A 186 -15.89 11.31 2.44
CA ARG A 186 -17.34 11.52 2.26
C ARG A 186 -17.63 12.27 0.97
N GLN A 187 -16.89 13.36 0.70
CA GLN A 187 -17.05 14.13 -0.53
C GLN A 187 -16.76 13.26 -1.77
N SER A 188 -15.66 12.55 -1.77
CA SER A 188 -15.27 11.70 -2.91
C SER A 188 -16.25 10.53 -3.13
N ILE A 189 -16.80 9.92 -2.08
CA ILE A 189 -17.85 8.90 -2.17
C ILE A 189 -19.10 9.49 -2.84
N SER A 190 -19.50 10.70 -2.42
CA SER A 190 -20.68 11.38 -2.98
C SER A 190 -20.49 11.73 -4.48
N GLU A 191 -19.31 12.21 -4.84
CA GLU A 191 -19.01 12.65 -6.22
C GLU A 191 -18.85 11.49 -7.19
N LEU A 192 -18.19 10.40 -6.75
CA LEU A 192 -17.81 9.29 -7.61
C LEU A 192 -18.74 8.08 -7.50
N SER A 193 -19.62 8.05 -6.50
CA SER A 193 -20.49 6.89 -6.18
C SER A 193 -19.72 5.56 -6.19
N THR A 194 -18.49 5.57 -5.67
CA THR A 194 -17.52 4.49 -5.80
C THR A 194 -17.19 3.88 -4.44
N SER A 195 -17.05 2.57 -4.42
CA SER A 195 -16.57 1.80 -3.27
C SER A 195 -15.25 2.35 -2.75
N THR A 196 -15.16 2.57 -1.45
CA THR A 196 -14.03 3.28 -0.84
C THR A 196 -13.34 2.45 0.25
N LEU A 197 -12.01 2.50 0.24
CA LEU A 197 -11.14 2.01 1.29
C LEU A 197 -10.29 3.17 1.82
N ILE A 198 -10.09 3.21 3.13
CA ILE A 198 -9.10 4.10 3.76
C ILE A 198 -8.16 3.22 4.56
N GLY A 199 -6.86 3.34 4.35
CA GLY A 199 -5.90 2.59 5.14
C GLY A 199 -4.65 3.39 5.45
N GLY A 200 -3.87 2.89 6.38
CA GLY A 200 -2.60 3.46 6.77
C GLY A 200 -2.29 3.37 8.24
N ASP A 201 -1.20 4.01 8.62
CA ASP A 201 -0.81 4.20 10.00
C ASP A 201 -1.56 5.40 10.59
N LEU A 202 -2.51 5.10 11.47
CA LEU A 202 -3.32 6.13 12.13
C LEU A 202 -2.70 6.60 13.44
N ASN A 203 -1.56 6.06 13.86
CA ASN A 203 -0.91 6.39 15.14
C ASN A 203 -1.90 6.48 16.33
N ALA A 204 -2.98 5.73 16.27
CA ALA A 204 -4.13 5.79 17.15
C ALA A 204 -4.56 4.39 17.58
N GLU A 205 -4.65 4.14 18.87
CA GLU A 205 -5.12 2.85 19.41
C GLU A 205 -6.65 2.73 19.37
N PRO A 206 -7.21 1.51 19.38
CA PRO A 206 -8.66 1.28 19.23
C PRO A 206 -9.58 2.05 20.19
N GLY A 207 -9.07 2.40 21.40
CA GLY A 207 -9.81 3.17 22.40
C GLY A 207 -9.63 4.69 22.31
N SER A 208 -8.89 5.20 21.33
CA SER A 208 -8.59 6.62 21.20
C SER A 208 -9.78 7.42 20.67
N ALA A 209 -9.79 8.73 20.96
CA ALA A 209 -10.79 9.65 20.41
C ALA A 209 -10.80 9.68 18.87
N VAL A 210 -9.66 9.42 18.22
CA VAL A 210 -9.54 9.34 16.77
C VAL A 210 -10.35 8.17 16.21
N ILE A 211 -10.25 6.99 16.84
CA ILE A 211 -11.00 5.81 16.40
C ILE A 211 -12.48 5.93 16.74
N GLU A 212 -12.86 6.66 17.80
CA GLU A 212 -14.28 7.01 18.05
C GLU A 212 -14.85 7.87 16.92
N MET A 213 -14.07 8.80 16.32
CA MET A 213 -14.52 9.56 15.15
C MET A 213 -14.78 8.63 13.93
N VAL A 214 -13.95 7.61 13.75
CA VAL A 214 -14.19 6.58 12.71
C VAL A 214 -15.48 5.84 12.98
N ARG A 215 -15.73 5.39 14.23
CA ARG A 215 -16.96 4.68 14.62
C ARG A 215 -18.23 5.54 14.44
N ALA A 216 -18.11 6.84 14.62
CA ALA A 216 -19.20 7.79 14.36
C ALA A 216 -19.43 8.09 12.87
N SER A 217 -18.59 7.58 11.99
CA SER A 217 -18.67 7.72 10.53
C SER A 217 -19.34 6.47 9.89
N PRO A 218 -19.69 6.51 8.59
CA PRO A 218 -20.16 5.32 7.87
C PRO A 218 -19.10 4.26 7.62
N LEU A 219 -17.83 4.53 7.94
CA LEU A 219 -16.72 3.62 7.73
C LEU A 219 -16.59 2.64 8.90
N ARG A 220 -16.06 1.45 8.62
CA ARG A 220 -15.93 0.39 9.61
C ARG A 220 -14.49 -0.11 9.65
N ASP A 221 -14.00 -0.36 10.85
CA ASP A 221 -12.69 -0.95 11.08
C ASP A 221 -12.70 -2.44 10.68
N ALA A 222 -11.94 -2.79 9.64
CA ALA A 222 -11.88 -4.16 9.13
C ALA A 222 -11.35 -5.15 10.18
N TRP A 223 -10.39 -4.75 11.02
CA TRP A 223 -9.90 -5.64 12.08
C TRP A 223 -10.97 -5.94 13.11
N ALA A 224 -11.77 -4.96 13.49
CA ALA A 224 -12.87 -5.15 14.43
C ALA A 224 -13.96 -6.09 13.87
N GLU A 225 -14.10 -6.21 12.54
CA GLU A 225 -15.06 -7.13 11.92
C GLU A 225 -14.57 -8.57 11.85
N CYS A 226 -13.28 -8.80 11.55
CA CYS A 226 -12.81 -10.14 11.17
C CYS A 226 -11.43 -10.50 11.70
N GLY A 227 -10.74 -9.60 12.39
CA GLY A 227 -9.45 -9.87 13.00
C GLY A 227 -9.57 -10.81 14.20
N GLN A 228 -8.52 -11.57 14.46
CA GLN A 228 -8.40 -12.41 15.65
C GLN A 228 -7.35 -11.84 16.61
N GLY A 229 -7.71 -11.74 17.87
CA GLY A 229 -6.84 -11.17 18.90
C GLY A 229 -6.66 -9.66 18.77
N PRO A 230 -5.63 -9.09 19.42
CA PRO A 230 -5.48 -7.63 19.55
C PRO A 230 -4.99 -6.93 18.27
N GLY A 231 -4.42 -7.65 17.30
CA GLY A 231 -3.95 -7.08 16.03
C GLY A 231 -2.75 -6.15 16.15
N LEU A 232 -1.88 -6.40 17.11
CA LEU A 232 -0.75 -5.53 17.41
C LEU A 232 0.26 -5.54 16.26
N SER A 233 0.60 -4.34 15.76
CA SER A 233 1.50 -4.16 14.62
C SER A 233 2.78 -3.39 14.96
N TYR A 234 2.85 -2.72 16.10
CA TYR A 234 3.98 -1.87 16.51
C TYR A 234 4.36 -2.04 17.98
N PRO A 235 5.67 -1.97 18.34
CA PRO A 235 6.81 -2.13 17.46
C PRO A 235 6.94 -3.58 16.94
N ALA A 236 7.68 -3.81 15.84
CA ALA A 236 7.71 -5.11 15.16
C ALA A 236 8.34 -6.23 15.99
N ASP A 237 9.34 -5.94 16.81
CA ASP A 237 10.05 -6.92 17.66
C ASP A 237 9.13 -7.43 18.80
N MET A 238 8.45 -6.53 19.50
CA MET A 238 7.55 -6.83 20.61
C MET A 238 6.27 -5.98 20.52
N PRO A 239 5.30 -6.37 19.69
CA PRO A 239 4.13 -5.53 19.40
C PRO A 239 3.25 -5.30 20.63
N VAL A 240 2.96 -4.03 20.90
CA VAL A 240 2.11 -3.58 22.01
C VAL A 240 0.99 -2.64 21.56
N LYS A 241 1.01 -2.18 20.30
CA LYS A 241 0.02 -1.24 19.74
C LYS A 241 -0.57 -1.76 18.44
N ARG A 242 -1.86 -1.52 18.24
CA ARG A 242 -2.54 -1.64 16.96
C ARG A 242 -2.82 -0.25 16.41
N ILE A 243 -2.04 0.19 15.45
CA ILE A 243 -2.10 1.54 14.87
C ILE A 243 -2.22 1.55 13.34
N ASP A 244 -2.08 0.38 12.70
CA ASP A 244 -2.24 0.18 11.27
C ASP A 244 -3.66 -0.32 10.96
N TYR A 245 -4.41 0.40 10.14
CA TYR A 245 -5.83 0.16 9.91
C TYR A 245 -6.20 0.03 8.44
N LEU A 246 -7.28 -0.72 8.20
CA LEU A 246 -8.08 -0.64 6.99
C LEU A 246 -9.53 -0.34 7.37
N LEU A 247 -10.08 0.74 6.84
CA LEU A 247 -11.45 1.18 7.03
C LEU A 247 -12.25 0.91 5.75
N LEU A 248 -13.44 0.35 5.88
CA LEU A 248 -14.27 -0.12 4.79
C LEU A 248 -15.54 0.73 4.67
N SER A 249 -15.90 1.13 3.45
CA SER A 249 -17.26 1.58 3.15
C SER A 249 -18.27 0.42 3.23
N GLN A 250 -19.58 0.73 3.28
CA GLN A 250 -20.63 -0.25 3.55
C GLN A 250 -20.73 -1.39 2.52
N ASP A 251 -20.26 -1.17 1.31
CA ASP A 251 -20.25 -2.14 0.20
C ASP A 251 -19.11 -3.17 0.25
N TRP A 252 -18.26 -3.09 1.28
CA TRP A 252 -17.24 -4.10 1.57
C TRP A 252 -17.51 -4.82 2.89
N LYS A 253 -17.07 -6.06 3.00
CA LYS A 253 -17.02 -6.84 4.25
C LYS A 253 -15.65 -7.44 4.42
N CYS A 254 -15.15 -7.43 5.65
CA CYS A 254 -13.95 -8.15 6.00
C CYS A 254 -14.24 -9.66 6.08
N VAL A 255 -13.34 -10.47 5.51
CA VAL A 255 -13.40 -11.94 5.53
C VAL A 255 -12.38 -12.49 6.52
N SER A 256 -11.16 -11.96 6.49
CA SER A 256 -10.09 -12.29 7.43
C SER A 256 -9.08 -11.16 7.50
N ALA A 257 -8.43 -11.04 8.65
CA ALA A 257 -7.30 -10.14 8.84
C ALA A 257 -6.21 -10.85 9.66
N ARG A 258 -4.96 -10.57 9.31
CA ARG A 258 -3.81 -11.10 10.06
C ARG A 258 -2.64 -10.13 10.04
N VAL A 259 -1.90 -10.11 11.13
CA VAL A 259 -0.60 -9.46 11.22
C VAL A 259 0.46 -10.44 10.71
N ILE A 260 1.35 -9.98 9.84
CA ILE A 260 2.46 -10.79 9.32
C ILE A 260 3.67 -10.56 10.23
N GLU A 261 4.15 -11.61 10.85
CA GLU A 261 5.32 -11.55 11.72
C GLU A 261 6.60 -11.33 10.92
N THR A 262 7.27 -10.21 11.18
CA THR A 262 8.53 -9.80 10.54
C THR A 262 9.14 -8.62 11.27
N GLU A 263 10.47 -8.47 11.17
CA GLU A 263 11.23 -7.30 11.59
C GLU A 263 11.79 -6.52 10.38
N ALA A 264 11.17 -6.67 9.20
CA ALA A 264 11.61 -5.98 7.99
C ALA A 264 11.31 -4.47 8.00
N SER A 265 10.63 -3.99 9.01
CA SER A 265 10.38 -2.60 9.40
C SER A 265 10.23 -2.58 10.92
N ASP A 266 10.07 -1.41 11.51
CA ASP A 266 9.63 -1.26 12.91
C ASP A 266 8.12 -1.47 13.11
N HIS A 267 7.35 -1.61 12.01
CA HIS A 267 5.97 -2.10 12.00
C HIS A 267 5.88 -3.52 11.42
N ARG A 268 4.87 -4.27 11.85
CA ARG A 268 4.43 -5.51 11.20
C ARG A 268 3.33 -5.22 10.19
N PRO A 269 3.42 -5.72 8.95
CA PRO A 269 2.37 -5.53 7.96
C PRO A 269 1.07 -6.21 8.36
N VAL A 270 -0.06 -5.57 8.04
CA VAL A 270 -1.40 -6.11 8.29
C VAL A 270 -2.06 -6.45 6.97
N LEU A 271 -2.39 -7.72 6.76
CA LEU A 271 -3.07 -8.21 5.57
C LEU A 271 -4.55 -8.42 5.86
N PHE A 272 -5.38 -7.80 5.05
CA PHE A 272 -6.84 -7.93 5.06
C PHE A 272 -7.32 -8.64 3.80
N VAL A 273 -8.24 -9.57 3.94
CA VAL A 273 -9.02 -10.14 2.85
C VAL A 273 -10.43 -9.60 2.99
N ILE A 274 -10.88 -8.87 1.98
CA ILE A 274 -12.21 -8.26 1.96
C ILE A 274 -12.99 -8.76 0.74
N ARG A 275 -14.32 -8.67 0.80
CA ARG A 275 -15.21 -8.99 -0.34
C ARG A 275 -16.34 -7.96 -0.45
N ARG A 276 -16.94 -7.88 -1.62
CA ARG A 276 -18.16 -7.08 -1.80
C ARG A 276 -19.28 -7.56 -0.86
N ALA A 277 -19.94 -6.63 -0.19
CA ALA A 277 -21.19 -6.91 0.52
C ALA A 277 -22.26 -7.21 -0.54
N ARG A 278 -22.97 -8.31 -0.38
CA ARG A 278 -24.10 -8.67 -1.24
C ARG A 278 -25.34 -7.93 -0.78
#